data_c4e7fc4cb27d06d8ac60b84b80420bd2
#
_entry.id   c4e7fc4cb27d06d8ac60b84b80420bd2
#
_cell.length_a   1.000
_cell.length_b   1.000
_cell.length_c   1.000
_cell.angle_alpha   90.00
_cell.angle_beta   90.00
_cell.angle_gamma   90.00
#
_symmetry.space_group_name_H-M   'P 1'
#
loop_
_entity.id
_entity.type
_entity.pdbx_description
1 polymer ?
#
loop_
_entity_poly.entity_id
_entity_poly.type
_entity_poly.pdbx_seq_one_letter_code
_entity_poly.pdbx_strand_id
1 'polypeptide(L)'
;AGNPDMVYKFGSTAKVTFPGAGISAIATSKANIEDIKKQMNNQLISHDKINQLRHVRFFKNLDGIKAHMAKHAEILRPRFEAVDEILNRELAGLEIGTWTKPNGGYFVSKGNRCQV
;
A
#
# COMPACT_ATOMS: atom_id res chain seq x y z
N ALA A 1 -20.85 -19.34 -0.09
CA ALA A 1 -19.70 -19.17 -0.98
C ALA A 1 -20.06 -18.16 -2.04
N GLY A 2 -19.34 -17.01 -2.09
CA GLY A 2 -19.59 -15.95 -3.06
C GLY A 2 -19.06 -16.31 -4.46
N ASN A 3 -19.43 -15.51 -5.45
CA ASN A 3 -18.90 -15.64 -6.81
C ASN A 3 -17.43 -15.13 -6.84
N PRO A 4 -16.42 -15.97 -7.12
CA PRO A 4 -15.01 -15.57 -7.15
C PRO A 4 -14.70 -14.53 -8.25
N ASP A 5 -15.55 -14.45 -9.29
CA ASP A 5 -15.36 -13.49 -10.39
C ASP A 5 -15.67 -12.05 -9.99
N MET A 6 -16.32 -11.85 -8.84
CA MET A 6 -16.63 -10.51 -8.30
C MET A 6 -15.48 -9.91 -7.48
N VAL A 7 -14.37 -10.63 -7.28
CA VAL A 7 -13.29 -10.19 -6.40
C VAL A 7 -12.02 -9.93 -7.18
N TYR A 8 -11.50 -8.72 -7.04
CA TYR A 8 -10.20 -8.30 -7.54
C TYR A 8 -9.35 -7.81 -6.38
N LYS A 9 -8.13 -8.33 -6.24
CA LYS A 9 -7.15 -7.88 -5.26
C LYS A 9 -5.97 -7.23 -5.97
N PHE A 10 -5.65 -6.02 -5.59
CA PHE A 10 -4.54 -5.27 -6.14
C PHE A 10 -3.44 -5.13 -5.09
N GLY A 11 -2.20 -5.29 -5.48
CA GLY A 11 -1.03 -5.06 -4.66
C GLY A 11 -0.02 -4.18 -5.40
N SER A 12 0.68 -3.34 -4.66
CA SER A 12 1.75 -2.51 -5.20
C SER A 12 2.89 -2.38 -4.21
N THR A 13 4.10 -2.44 -4.70
CA THR A 13 5.31 -2.23 -3.90
C THR A 13 5.79 -0.77 -3.91
N ALA A 14 5.09 0.12 -4.61
CA ALA A 14 5.50 1.52 -4.82
C ALA A 14 5.76 2.31 -3.52
N LYS A 15 5.08 1.95 -2.42
CA LYS A 15 5.27 2.56 -1.09
C LYS A 15 6.25 1.79 -0.19
N VAL A 16 6.72 0.62 -0.62
CA VAL A 16 7.47 -0.33 0.21
C VAL A 16 8.88 -0.55 -0.31
N THR A 17 9.10 -0.42 -1.62
CA THR A 17 10.39 -0.69 -2.26
C THR A 17 11.02 0.58 -2.83
N PHE A 18 10.95 0.78 -4.15
CA PHE A 18 11.58 1.92 -4.81
C PHE A 18 10.53 2.93 -5.26
N PRO A 19 10.58 4.19 -4.79
CA PRO A 19 9.70 5.25 -5.29
C PRO A 19 9.82 5.42 -6.81
N GLY A 20 8.68 5.48 -7.51
CA GLY A 20 8.64 5.62 -8.96
C GLY A 20 9.00 4.34 -9.76
N ALA A 21 9.39 3.27 -9.08
CA ALA A 21 9.78 2.01 -9.71
C ALA A 21 9.14 0.79 -9.02
N GLY A 22 7.94 0.95 -8.49
CA GLY A 22 7.19 -0.13 -7.87
C GLY A 22 6.79 -1.22 -8.85
N ILE A 23 6.53 -2.41 -8.31
CA ILE A 23 5.90 -3.52 -9.00
C ILE A 23 4.48 -3.63 -8.51
N SER A 24 3.53 -3.85 -9.42
CA SER A 24 2.14 -4.09 -9.11
C SER A 24 1.73 -5.51 -9.46
N ALA A 25 0.77 -6.03 -8.73
CA ALA A 25 0.19 -7.35 -8.96
C ALA A 25 -1.32 -7.28 -8.85
N ILE A 26 -1.99 -8.12 -9.62
CA ILE A 26 -3.43 -8.36 -9.52
C ILE A 26 -3.67 -9.84 -9.26
N ALA A 27 -4.59 -10.14 -8.36
CA ALA A 27 -5.08 -11.49 -8.10
C ALA A 27 -6.61 -11.51 -8.19
N THR A 28 -7.14 -12.40 -8.99
CA THR A 28 -8.57 -12.61 -9.21
C THR A 28 -8.83 -14.03 -9.72
N SER A 29 -10.04 -14.35 -10.10
CA SER A 29 -10.38 -15.66 -10.68
C SER A 29 -9.61 -15.92 -11.98
N LYS A 30 -9.53 -17.21 -12.36
CA LYS A 30 -8.87 -17.61 -13.60
C LYS A 30 -9.52 -16.98 -14.83
N ALA A 31 -10.85 -16.92 -14.87
CA ALA A 31 -11.61 -16.32 -15.97
C ALA A 31 -11.26 -14.82 -16.13
N ASN A 32 -11.26 -14.07 -15.01
CA ASN A 32 -10.90 -12.67 -15.01
C ASN A 32 -9.43 -12.44 -15.43
N ILE A 33 -8.50 -13.30 -15.01
CA ILE A 33 -7.09 -13.22 -15.43
C ILE A 33 -6.95 -13.43 -16.93
N GLU A 34 -7.67 -14.37 -17.50
CA GLU A 34 -7.63 -14.62 -18.95
C GLU A 34 -8.14 -13.42 -19.75
N ASP A 35 -9.20 -12.76 -19.28
CA ASP A 35 -9.74 -11.57 -19.91
C ASP A 35 -8.79 -10.37 -19.77
N ILE A 36 -8.27 -10.12 -18.57
CA ILE A 36 -7.26 -9.07 -18.32
C ILE A 36 -6.04 -9.26 -19.22
N LYS A 37 -5.53 -10.49 -19.37
CA LYS A 37 -4.39 -10.77 -20.24
C LYS A 37 -4.66 -10.39 -21.70
N LYS A 38 -5.87 -10.66 -22.20
CA LYS A 38 -6.23 -10.25 -23.59
C LYS A 38 -6.16 -8.75 -23.76
N GLN A 39 -6.70 -7.98 -22.78
CA GLN A 39 -6.67 -6.54 -22.82
C GLN A 39 -5.23 -6.00 -22.68
N MET A 40 -4.46 -6.54 -21.74
CA MET A 40 -3.07 -6.13 -21.53
C MET A 40 -2.17 -6.39 -22.74
N ASN A 41 -2.37 -7.51 -23.44
CA ASN A 41 -1.60 -7.83 -24.65
C ASN A 41 -1.81 -6.83 -25.78
N ASN A 42 -2.94 -6.11 -25.79
CA ASN A 42 -3.18 -5.02 -26.74
C ASN A 42 -2.47 -3.71 -26.35
N GLN A 43 -2.08 -3.57 -25.08
CA GLN A 43 -1.45 -2.36 -24.56
C GLN A 43 0.06 -2.49 -24.44
N LEU A 44 0.56 -3.67 -24.09
CA LEU A 44 1.97 -3.91 -23.76
C LEU A 44 2.44 -5.23 -24.36
N ILE A 45 3.60 -5.21 -25.01
CA ILE A 45 4.28 -6.42 -25.47
C ILE A 45 4.89 -7.17 -24.29
N SER A 46 5.44 -6.44 -23.32
CA SER A 46 6.00 -7.00 -22.08
C SER A 46 6.08 -5.95 -20.99
N HIS A 47 6.07 -6.42 -19.75
CA HIS A 47 6.32 -5.58 -18.57
C HIS A 47 7.81 -5.31 -18.40
N ASP A 48 8.15 -4.26 -17.62
CA ASP A 48 9.53 -3.89 -17.31
C ASP A 48 10.24 -4.99 -16.51
N LYS A 49 10.90 -5.88 -17.25
CA LYS A 49 11.66 -7.01 -16.67
C LYS A 49 12.93 -6.55 -15.97
N ILE A 50 13.51 -5.42 -16.39
CA ILE A 50 14.71 -4.87 -15.74
C ILE A 50 14.36 -4.41 -14.33
N ASN A 51 13.23 -3.73 -14.17
CA ASN A 51 12.74 -3.34 -12.86
C ASN A 51 12.40 -4.54 -11.96
N GLN A 52 11.77 -5.57 -12.51
CA GLN A 52 11.51 -6.82 -11.79
C GLN A 52 12.82 -7.48 -11.33
N LEU A 53 13.81 -7.58 -12.22
CA LEU A 53 15.12 -8.15 -11.89
C LEU A 53 15.85 -7.33 -10.82
N ARG A 54 15.75 -6.00 -10.85
CA ARG A 54 16.29 -5.12 -9.82
C ARG A 54 15.72 -5.46 -8.45
N HIS A 55 14.40 -5.63 -8.34
CA HIS A 55 13.75 -6.03 -7.10
C HIS A 55 14.25 -7.39 -6.61
N VAL A 56 14.32 -8.39 -7.49
CA VAL A 56 14.78 -9.72 -7.14
C VAL A 56 16.24 -9.70 -6.65
N ARG A 57 17.11 -8.98 -7.34
CA ARG A 57 18.54 -8.90 -6.98
C ARG A 57 18.79 -8.14 -5.69
N PHE A 58 18.04 -7.07 -5.45
CA PHE A 58 18.21 -6.21 -4.28
C PHE A 58 17.63 -6.87 -3.01
N PHE A 59 16.39 -7.33 -3.09
CA PHE A 59 15.69 -7.87 -1.92
C PHE A 59 15.96 -9.36 -1.69
N LYS A 60 16.28 -10.10 -2.73
CA LYS A 60 16.53 -11.56 -2.76
C LYS A 60 15.31 -12.39 -2.37
N ASN A 61 14.70 -12.10 -1.23
CA ASN A 61 13.56 -12.82 -0.66
C ASN A 61 12.67 -11.89 0.17
N LEU A 62 11.64 -12.46 0.81
CA LEU A 62 10.70 -11.73 1.66
C LEU A 62 11.38 -11.08 2.88
N ASP A 63 12.39 -11.72 3.45
CA ASP A 63 13.07 -11.18 4.63
C ASP A 63 13.89 -9.94 4.27
N GLY A 64 14.48 -9.89 3.07
CA GLY A 64 15.10 -8.69 2.54
C GLY A 64 14.12 -7.53 2.38
N ILE A 65 12.89 -7.80 1.94
CA ILE A 65 11.83 -6.79 1.89
C ILE A 65 11.45 -6.30 3.29
N LYS A 66 11.26 -7.22 4.24
CA LYS A 66 10.93 -6.87 5.64
C LYS A 66 12.02 -6.03 6.29
N ALA A 67 13.30 -6.39 6.10
CA ALA A 67 14.43 -5.62 6.60
C ALA A 67 14.48 -4.19 6.01
N HIS A 68 14.17 -4.05 4.73
CA HIS A 68 14.06 -2.74 4.08
C HIS A 68 12.89 -1.92 4.64
N MET A 69 11.73 -2.53 4.83
CA MET A 69 10.57 -1.90 5.46
C MET A 69 10.86 -1.43 6.89
N ALA A 70 11.60 -2.20 7.66
CA ALA A 70 12.00 -1.82 9.02
C ALA A 70 12.83 -0.52 9.03
N LYS A 71 13.77 -0.37 8.10
CA LYS A 71 14.54 0.88 7.93
C LYS A 71 13.66 2.08 7.57
N HIS A 72 12.67 1.88 6.71
CA HIS A 72 11.69 2.92 6.39
C HIS A 72 10.82 3.27 7.61
N ALA A 73 10.45 2.30 8.42
CA ALA A 73 9.67 2.52 9.63
C ALA A 73 10.43 3.41 10.64
N GLU A 74 11.74 3.28 10.77
CA GLU A 74 12.56 4.14 11.61
C GLU A 74 12.50 5.62 11.16
N ILE A 75 12.45 5.86 9.85
CA ILE A 75 12.35 7.23 9.29
C ILE A 75 10.93 7.79 9.45
N LEU A 76 9.91 6.94 9.34
CA LEU A 76 8.51 7.37 9.36
C LEU A 76 7.94 7.51 10.77
N ARG A 77 8.39 6.69 11.71
CA ARG A 77 7.87 6.66 13.08
C ARG A 77 7.83 8.03 13.74
N PRO A 78 8.92 8.84 13.77
CA PRO A 78 8.88 10.15 14.41
C PRO A 78 7.84 11.09 13.80
N ARG A 79 7.56 10.93 12.50
CA ARG A 79 6.56 11.75 11.81
C ARG A 79 5.14 11.39 12.23
N PHE A 80 4.86 10.11 12.37
CA PHE A 80 3.56 9.62 12.87
C PHE A 80 3.36 9.98 14.34
N GLU A 81 4.39 9.87 15.16
CA GLU A 81 4.36 10.26 16.57
C GLU A 81 4.07 11.76 16.72
N ALA A 82 4.72 12.62 15.93
CA ALA A 82 4.43 14.05 15.91
C ALA A 82 3.01 14.38 15.48
N VAL A 83 2.46 13.68 14.48
CA VAL A 83 1.07 13.87 14.05
C VAL A 83 0.10 13.43 15.15
N ASP A 84 0.32 12.26 15.76
CA ASP A 84 -0.52 11.76 16.86
C ASP A 84 -0.50 12.71 18.06
N GLU A 85 0.68 13.20 18.44
CA GLU A 85 0.85 14.17 19.52
C GLU A 85 0.08 15.46 19.25
N ILE A 86 0.23 16.05 18.05
CA ILE A 86 -0.45 17.29 17.68
C ILE A 86 -1.96 17.09 17.65
N LEU A 87 -2.45 16.01 17.04
CA LEU A 87 -3.89 15.71 17.00
C LEU A 87 -4.47 15.53 18.41
N ASN A 88 -3.76 14.83 19.29
CA ASN A 88 -4.19 14.66 20.67
C ASN A 88 -4.17 15.98 21.45
N ARG A 89 -3.14 16.81 21.28
CA ARG A 89 -3.01 18.09 21.99
C ARG A 89 -4.06 19.10 21.55
N GLU A 90 -4.28 19.22 20.23
CA GLU A 90 -5.12 20.29 19.69
C GLU A 90 -6.59 19.89 19.54
N LEU A 91 -6.90 18.62 19.36
CA LEU A 91 -8.25 18.18 19.01
C LEU A 91 -8.89 17.22 20.03
N ALA A 92 -8.11 16.57 20.90
CA ALA A 92 -8.67 15.71 21.92
C ALA A 92 -9.48 16.55 22.92
N GLY A 93 -10.71 16.13 23.19
CA GLY A 93 -11.64 16.83 24.09
C GLY A 93 -12.53 17.87 23.41
N LEU A 94 -12.30 18.22 22.14
CA LEU A 94 -13.19 19.12 21.40
C LEU A 94 -14.39 18.42 20.79
N GLU A 95 -14.44 17.09 20.83
CA GLU A 95 -15.50 16.23 20.26
C GLU A 95 -15.82 16.44 18.76
N ILE A 96 -14.94 17.13 18.04
CA ILE A 96 -15.11 17.48 16.62
C ILE A 96 -14.72 16.37 15.66
N GLY A 97 -14.10 15.30 16.14
CA GLY A 97 -13.69 14.19 15.30
C GLY A 97 -12.96 13.09 16.03
N THR A 98 -12.71 12.03 15.32
CA THR A 98 -11.88 10.89 15.76
C THR A 98 -10.81 10.62 14.74
N TRP A 99 -9.68 10.06 15.16
CA TRP A 99 -8.62 9.64 14.24
C TRP A 99 -8.07 8.28 14.62
N THR A 100 -7.50 7.61 13.63
CA THR A 100 -6.86 6.31 13.85
C THR A 100 -5.42 6.51 14.30
N LYS A 101 -4.95 5.63 15.19
CA LYS A 101 -3.53 5.47 15.49
C LYS A 101 -3.00 4.28 14.68
N PRO A 102 -2.41 4.50 13.51
CA PRO A 102 -2.00 3.40 12.64
C PRO A 102 -0.76 2.70 13.19
N ASN A 103 -0.75 1.36 13.09
CA ASN A 103 0.43 0.54 13.40
C ASN A 103 1.40 0.43 12.24
N GLY A 104 1.09 1.06 11.10
CA GLY A 104 1.92 1.07 9.89
C GLY A 104 1.19 1.74 8.73
N GLY A 105 1.83 1.75 7.56
CA GLY A 105 1.31 2.43 6.38
C GLY A 105 1.75 3.89 6.30
N TYR A 106 0.97 4.71 5.57
CA TYR A 106 1.31 6.11 5.26
C TYR A 106 0.16 7.07 5.55
N PHE A 107 -0.92 6.59 6.16
CA PHE A 107 -2.13 7.38 6.33
C PHE A 107 -2.63 7.35 7.77
N VAL A 108 -3.09 8.51 8.22
CA VAL A 108 -3.93 8.65 9.41
C VAL A 108 -5.33 8.98 8.92
N SER A 109 -6.30 8.17 9.28
CA SER A 109 -7.69 8.43 8.93
C SER A 109 -8.33 9.30 10.00
N LYS A 110 -8.95 10.42 9.58
CA LYS A 110 -9.71 11.31 10.45
C LYS A 110 -11.18 11.28 10.04
N GLY A 111 -12.06 10.92 10.96
CA GLY A 111 -13.50 11.05 10.84
C GLY A 111 -13.98 12.33 11.49
N ASN A 112 -14.78 13.14 10.80
CA ASN A 112 -15.45 14.28 11.40
C ASN A 112 -16.81 13.83 11.97
N ARG A 113 -17.15 14.25 13.18
CA ARG A 113 -18.54 14.20 13.65
C ARG A 113 -19.23 15.40 13.03
N CYS A 114 -20.11 15.18 12.02
CA CYS A 114 -21.09 16.17 11.67
C CYS A 114 -22.06 16.30 12.85
N GLN A 115 -22.09 17.43 13.52
CA GLN A 115 -23.23 17.78 14.35
C GLN A 115 -24.38 18.08 13.37
N VAL A 116 -25.39 17.21 13.36
CA VAL A 116 -26.69 17.46 12.70
C VAL A 116 -27.53 18.24 13.66
#